data_156336a7c98edd2411f0d48de986c242
#
_entry.id   156336a7c98edd2411f0d48de986c242
#
_cell.length_a   1.000
_cell.length_b   1.000
_cell.length_c   1.000
_cell.angle_alpha   90.00
_cell.angle_beta   90.00
_cell.angle_gamma   90.00
#
_symmetry.space_group_name_H-M   'P 1'
#
loop_
_entity.id
_entity.type
_entity.pdbx_description
1 polymer ?
#
loop_
_entity_poly.entity_id
_entity_poly.type
_entity_poly.pdbx_seq_one_letter_code
_entity_poly.pdbx_strand_id
1 'polypeptide(L)'
;LNGRVGKYVLPGNVVIVAAGNRDSDKGVTYRMPMPLANRFLHLEMRADFGSWQEWAIINHIHEDVIGYLSFAKQDLYDFDAKSSSRAFATPRTWTFVSELLEEDDCDADTLYNLVAGTVGEGLATKFMAHRKIASKMPNPSDILSGKVTELKVKEISAMYSLTISMCYE
;
A
#
# COMPACT_ATOMS: atom_id res chain seq x y z
N LEU A 1 28.58 -13.46 -16.38
CA LEU A 1 27.99 -14.44 -15.48
C LEU A 1 28.48 -15.83 -15.88
N ASN A 2 29.52 -16.33 -15.22
CA ASN A 2 30.18 -17.61 -15.62
C ASN A 2 29.62 -18.78 -14.80
N GLY A 3 28.40 -18.67 -14.24
CA GLY A 3 27.79 -19.69 -13.39
C GLY A 3 28.60 -20.00 -12.13
N ARG A 4 29.32 -19.00 -11.59
CA ARG A 4 30.16 -19.16 -10.39
C ARG A 4 30.02 -17.97 -9.44
N VAL A 5 30.08 -18.26 -8.15
CA VAL A 5 30.21 -17.26 -7.07
C VAL A 5 31.49 -17.61 -6.31
N GLY A 6 32.58 -16.87 -6.60
CA GLY A 6 33.91 -17.24 -6.13
C GLY A 6 34.34 -18.60 -6.65
N LYS A 7 34.65 -19.54 -5.77
CA LYS A 7 35.03 -20.94 -6.10
C LYS A 7 33.80 -21.85 -6.31
N TYR A 8 32.59 -21.39 -5.98
CA TYR A 8 31.37 -22.19 -6.04
C TYR A 8 30.79 -22.16 -7.44
N VAL A 9 30.54 -23.33 -8.03
CA VAL A 9 29.86 -23.47 -9.32
C VAL A 9 28.39 -23.60 -9.10
N LEU A 10 27.59 -22.74 -9.72
CA LEU A 10 26.14 -22.79 -9.65
C LEU A 10 25.61 -23.96 -10.49
N PRO A 11 24.61 -24.73 -9.98
CA PRO A 11 23.92 -25.74 -10.77
C PRO A 11 23.31 -25.17 -12.06
N GLY A 12 23.21 -25.96 -13.11
CA GLY A 12 22.71 -25.49 -14.41
C GLY A 12 21.22 -25.09 -14.44
N ASN A 13 20.46 -25.43 -13.38
CA ASN A 13 19.04 -25.07 -13.21
C ASN A 13 18.83 -23.81 -12.36
N VAL A 14 19.88 -23.02 -12.07
CA VAL A 14 19.80 -21.79 -11.29
C VAL A 14 19.70 -20.59 -12.21
N VAL A 15 18.71 -19.74 -11.96
CA VAL A 15 18.57 -18.41 -12.58
C VAL A 15 19.03 -17.35 -11.57
N ILE A 16 19.85 -16.42 -12.00
CA ILE A 16 20.32 -15.31 -11.17
C ILE A 16 19.39 -14.12 -11.36
N VAL A 17 18.75 -13.71 -10.28
CA VAL A 17 17.89 -12.52 -10.22
C VAL A 17 18.52 -11.52 -9.26
N ALA A 18 18.50 -10.24 -9.62
CA ALA A 18 18.96 -9.15 -8.76
C ALA A 18 17.84 -8.11 -8.62
N ALA A 19 17.68 -7.56 -7.43
CA ALA A 19 16.77 -6.46 -7.15
C ALA A 19 17.55 -5.31 -6.51
N GLY A 20 17.21 -4.08 -6.85
CA GLY A 20 17.84 -2.88 -6.31
C GLY A 20 16.98 -1.65 -6.54
N ASN A 21 17.36 -0.56 -5.88
CA ASN A 21 16.71 0.74 -6.06
C ASN A 21 17.23 1.42 -7.33
N ARG A 22 16.42 2.28 -7.92
CA ARG A 22 16.84 3.10 -9.06
C ARG A 22 17.78 4.21 -8.59
N ASP A 23 18.68 4.67 -9.46
CA ASP A 23 19.57 5.79 -9.20
C ASP A 23 18.78 7.07 -8.83
N SER A 24 17.56 7.22 -9.35
CA SER A 24 16.63 8.32 -9.06
C SER A 24 16.09 8.32 -7.62
N ASP A 25 16.07 7.16 -6.95
CA ASP A 25 15.39 6.97 -5.67
C ASP A 25 16.23 7.44 -4.47
N LYS A 26 17.38 8.10 -4.71
CA LYS A 26 18.31 8.62 -3.68
C LYS A 26 18.71 7.62 -2.56
N GLY A 27 18.47 6.35 -2.79
CA GLY A 27 19.02 5.30 -1.94
C GLY A 27 20.54 5.21 -2.07
N VAL A 28 21.19 4.53 -1.13
CA VAL A 28 22.61 4.17 -1.33
C VAL A 28 22.66 3.14 -2.44
N THR A 29 22.85 3.63 -3.66
CA THR A 29 22.99 2.78 -4.84
C THR A 29 24.42 2.77 -5.31
N TYR A 30 25.01 1.58 -5.44
CA TYR A 30 26.26 1.42 -6.18
C TYR A 30 25.92 1.24 -7.65
N ARG A 31 26.40 2.16 -8.47
CA ARG A 31 26.17 2.09 -9.91
C ARG A 31 26.75 0.79 -10.47
N MET A 32 25.88 -0.02 -11.09
CA MET A 32 26.32 -1.26 -11.71
C MET A 32 27.30 -0.98 -12.86
N PRO A 33 28.50 -1.60 -12.89
CA PRO A 33 29.42 -1.42 -14.03
C PRO A 33 28.77 -1.82 -15.36
N MET A 34 28.95 -1.02 -16.40
CA MET A 34 28.32 -1.22 -17.70
C MET A 34 28.51 -2.66 -18.28
N PRO A 35 29.69 -3.30 -18.17
CA PRO A 35 29.84 -4.67 -18.64
C PRO A 35 29.00 -5.69 -17.90
N LEU A 36 28.68 -5.42 -16.62
CA LEU A 36 27.78 -6.27 -15.83
C LEU A 36 26.33 -5.97 -16.18
N ALA A 37 25.95 -4.69 -16.25
CA ALA A 37 24.61 -4.26 -16.62
C ALA A 37 24.14 -4.87 -17.94
N ASN A 38 25.02 -4.88 -18.97
CA ASN A 38 24.72 -5.45 -20.30
C ASN A 38 24.46 -6.97 -20.29
N ARG A 39 24.67 -7.65 -19.16
CA ARG A 39 24.41 -9.10 -19.01
C ARG A 39 23.09 -9.42 -18.33
N PHE A 40 22.32 -8.41 -17.92
CA PHE A 40 21.01 -8.56 -17.31
C PHE A 40 19.90 -8.05 -18.22
N LEU A 41 18.75 -8.69 -18.14
CA LEU A 41 17.49 -8.10 -18.56
C LEU A 41 17.02 -7.14 -17.45
N HIS A 42 16.87 -5.88 -17.78
CA HIS A 42 16.42 -4.85 -16.84
C HIS A 42 14.91 -4.69 -16.91
N LEU A 43 14.24 -4.82 -15.77
CA LEU A 43 12.81 -4.62 -15.62
C LEU A 43 12.56 -3.55 -14.55
N GLU A 44 11.71 -2.56 -14.86
CA GLU A 44 11.25 -1.59 -13.89
C GLU A 44 9.92 -2.04 -13.32
N MET A 45 9.87 -2.18 -12.00
CA MET A 45 8.61 -2.41 -11.28
C MET A 45 8.01 -1.07 -10.83
N ARG A 46 6.72 -0.90 -11.05
CA ARG A 46 5.94 0.26 -10.60
C ARG A 46 4.81 -0.21 -9.70
N ALA A 47 4.46 0.63 -8.72
CA ALA A 47 3.25 0.40 -7.95
C ALA A 47 2.04 0.60 -8.86
N ASP A 48 1.20 -0.44 -8.98
CA ASP A 48 -0.05 -0.43 -9.70
C ASP A 48 -1.20 -0.73 -8.73
N PHE A 49 -2.22 0.14 -8.73
CA PHE A 49 -3.33 0.01 -7.78
C PHE A 49 -4.14 -1.27 -8.03
N GLY A 50 -4.41 -1.64 -9.29
CA GLY A 50 -5.20 -2.83 -9.59
C GLY A 50 -4.56 -4.11 -9.06
N SER A 51 -3.28 -4.31 -9.39
CA SER A 51 -2.50 -5.46 -8.90
C SER A 51 -2.36 -5.45 -7.37
N TRP A 52 -2.20 -4.26 -6.77
CA TRP A 52 -2.14 -4.13 -5.31
C TRP A 52 -3.48 -4.49 -4.66
N GLN A 53 -4.61 -4.03 -5.23
CA GLN A 53 -5.94 -4.29 -4.69
C GLN A 53 -6.26 -5.79 -4.68
N GLU A 54 -5.99 -6.50 -5.78
CA GLU A 54 -6.16 -7.96 -5.85
C GLU A 54 -5.33 -8.66 -4.77
N TRP A 55 -4.07 -8.25 -4.60
CA TRP A 55 -3.20 -8.77 -3.55
C TRP A 55 -3.73 -8.42 -2.15
N ALA A 56 -4.18 -7.19 -1.93
CA ALA A 56 -4.67 -6.70 -0.64
C ALA A 56 -5.89 -7.49 -0.15
N ILE A 57 -6.83 -7.80 -1.05
CA ILE A 57 -8.01 -8.62 -0.75
C ILE A 57 -7.58 -10.02 -0.30
N ILE A 58 -6.69 -10.67 -1.06
CA ILE A 58 -6.21 -12.03 -0.75
C ILE A 58 -5.44 -12.08 0.58
N ASN A 59 -4.73 -11.01 0.93
CA ASN A 59 -3.91 -10.91 2.13
C ASN A 59 -4.63 -10.23 3.31
N HIS A 60 -5.95 -10.06 3.22
CA HIS A 60 -6.80 -9.52 4.30
C HIS A 60 -6.35 -8.16 4.82
N ILE A 61 -5.93 -7.26 3.93
CA ILE A 61 -5.66 -5.86 4.28
C ILE A 61 -6.96 -5.22 4.78
N HIS A 62 -6.88 -4.47 5.87
CA HIS A 62 -8.03 -3.83 6.52
C HIS A 62 -8.90 -3.06 5.52
N GLU A 63 -10.22 -3.24 5.61
CA GLU A 63 -11.20 -2.68 4.67
C GLU A 63 -11.14 -1.15 4.55
N ASP A 64 -10.87 -0.43 5.65
CA ASP A 64 -10.70 1.03 5.63
C ASP A 64 -9.54 1.47 4.72
N VAL A 65 -8.43 0.71 4.69
CA VAL A 65 -7.27 0.99 3.82
C VAL A 65 -7.64 0.74 2.36
N ILE A 66 -8.26 -0.39 2.07
CA ILE A 66 -8.70 -0.73 0.70
C ILE A 66 -9.75 0.27 0.23
N GLY A 67 -10.73 0.62 1.08
CA GLY A 67 -11.78 1.58 0.78
C GLY A 67 -11.23 2.97 0.46
N TYR A 68 -10.32 3.48 1.29
CA TYR A 68 -9.65 4.76 1.06
C TYR A 68 -8.88 4.77 -0.26
N LEU A 69 -8.01 3.78 -0.47
CA LEU A 69 -7.18 3.71 -1.66
C LEU A 69 -7.97 3.40 -2.94
N SER A 70 -9.13 2.76 -2.84
CA SER A 70 -10.04 2.59 -3.98
C SER A 70 -10.58 3.93 -4.47
N PHE A 71 -10.81 4.88 -3.55
CA PHE A 71 -11.19 6.25 -3.87
C PHE A 71 -9.98 7.10 -4.30
N ALA A 72 -8.86 7.02 -3.57
CA ALA A 72 -7.66 7.84 -3.75
C ALA A 72 -6.46 7.01 -4.24
N LYS A 73 -6.58 6.40 -5.42
CA LYS A 73 -5.59 5.44 -5.99
C LYS A 73 -4.16 5.99 -6.07
N GLN A 74 -4.03 7.29 -6.31
CA GLN A 74 -2.74 7.98 -6.39
C GLN A 74 -2.01 8.01 -5.05
N ASP A 75 -2.73 7.90 -3.93
CA ASP A 75 -2.17 7.94 -2.58
C ASP A 75 -1.55 6.57 -2.17
N LEU A 76 -1.64 5.53 -3.02
CA LEU A 76 -0.95 4.25 -2.83
C LEU A 76 0.58 4.40 -2.82
N TYR A 77 1.11 5.32 -3.61
CA TYR A 77 2.54 5.55 -3.73
C TYR A 77 2.82 7.04 -3.89
N ASP A 78 3.37 7.66 -2.85
CA ASP A 78 3.68 9.10 -2.79
C ASP A 78 5.14 9.30 -2.35
N PHE A 79 6.07 8.82 -3.19
CA PHE A 79 7.49 9.01 -2.98
C PHE A 79 8.01 10.21 -3.76
N ASP A 80 8.49 11.23 -3.04
CA ASP A 80 9.24 12.36 -3.62
C ASP A 80 10.70 12.30 -3.16
N ALA A 81 11.61 12.04 -4.11
CA ALA A 81 13.05 12.03 -3.86
C ALA A 81 13.61 13.41 -3.40
N LYS A 82 12.86 14.49 -3.54
CA LYS A 82 13.24 15.85 -3.09
C LYS A 82 12.73 16.14 -1.68
N SER A 83 11.76 15.38 -1.20
CA SER A 83 11.23 15.52 0.15
C SER A 83 12.26 15.14 1.20
N SER A 84 12.27 15.87 2.31
CA SER A 84 13.00 15.52 3.53
C SER A 84 12.18 14.64 4.48
N SER A 85 10.95 14.32 4.13
CA SER A 85 10.09 13.47 4.94
C SER A 85 10.67 12.06 5.06
N ARG A 86 10.63 11.51 6.27
CA ARG A 86 11.03 10.13 6.55
C ARG A 86 9.87 9.15 6.33
N ALA A 87 8.63 9.64 6.44
CA ALA A 87 7.40 8.89 6.22
C ALA A 87 6.81 9.24 4.86
N PHE A 88 6.50 8.25 4.04
CA PHE A 88 5.86 8.39 2.74
C PHE A 88 5.09 7.12 2.37
N ALA A 89 4.05 7.28 1.58
CA ALA A 89 3.18 6.17 1.21
C ALA A 89 3.83 5.24 0.18
N THR A 90 3.71 3.97 0.46
CA THR A 90 4.04 2.85 -0.42
C THR A 90 3.05 1.71 -0.17
N PRO A 91 2.91 0.72 -1.06
CA PRO A 91 2.15 -0.49 -0.77
C PRO A 91 2.50 -1.13 0.59
N ARG A 92 3.79 -1.16 0.96
CA ARG A 92 4.27 -1.70 2.24
C ARG A 92 3.83 -0.86 3.43
N THR A 93 3.94 0.46 3.36
CA THR A 93 3.56 1.32 4.48
C THR A 93 2.04 1.31 4.71
N TRP A 94 1.24 1.11 3.67
CA TRP A 94 -0.19 0.86 3.82
C TRP A 94 -0.52 -0.50 4.45
N THR A 95 0.33 -1.52 4.27
CA THR A 95 0.21 -2.77 5.04
C THR A 95 0.44 -2.53 6.53
N PHE A 96 1.45 -1.73 6.89
CA PHE A 96 1.67 -1.35 8.30
C PHE A 96 0.48 -0.56 8.88
N VAL A 97 -0.14 0.33 8.09
CA VAL A 97 -1.37 1.00 8.54
C VAL A 97 -2.49 -0.02 8.79
N SER A 98 -2.64 -1.03 7.93
CA SER A 98 -3.61 -2.11 8.14
C SER A 98 -3.37 -2.85 9.46
N GLU A 99 -2.12 -3.24 9.73
CA GLU A 99 -1.74 -3.92 10.98
C GLU A 99 -2.02 -3.05 12.22
N LEU A 100 -1.75 -1.73 12.14
CA LEU A 100 -2.07 -0.79 13.22
C LEU A 100 -3.58 -0.67 13.49
N LEU A 101 -4.42 -0.87 12.49
CA LEU A 101 -5.88 -0.81 12.64
C LEU A 101 -6.47 -2.09 13.26
N GLU A 102 -5.78 -3.21 13.15
CA GLU A 102 -6.21 -4.48 13.76
C GLU A 102 -5.96 -4.50 15.27
N GLU A 103 -4.96 -3.75 15.75
CA GLU A 103 -4.62 -3.62 17.17
C GLU A 103 -5.39 -2.44 17.82
N ASP A 104 -6.71 -2.55 17.94
CA ASP A 104 -7.69 -1.48 18.25
C ASP A 104 -7.64 -0.92 19.70
N ASP A 105 -6.47 -0.89 20.35
CA ASP A 105 -6.30 -0.45 21.74
C ASP A 105 -5.85 1.02 21.91
N CYS A 106 -5.76 1.81 20.83
CA CYS A 106 -5.26 3.18 20.92
C CYS A 106 -6.35 4.24 20.68
N ASP A 107 -6.23 5.39 21.37
CA ASP A 107 -7.08 6.55 21.13
C ASP A 107 -6.83 7.16 19.73
N ALA A 108 -7.78 7.98 19.26
CA ALA A 108 -7.74 8.55 17.91
C ALA A 108 -6.50 9.42 17.62
N ASP A 109 -5.97 10.11 18.64
CA ASP A 109 -4.81 10.99 18.48
C ASP A 109 -3.53 10.14 18.35
N THR A 110 -3.41 9.09 19.15
CA THR A 110 -2.32 8.12 19.05
C THR A 110 -2.34 7.42 17.71
N LEU A 111 -3.50 6.93 17.26
CA LEU A 111 -3.63 6.31 15.94
C LEU A 111 -3.25 7.27 14.82
N TYR A 112 -3.70 8.54 14.88
CA TYR A 112 -3.30 9.54 13.91
C TYR A 112 -1.78 9.69 13.83
N ASN A 113 -1.11 9.78 14.98
CA ASN A 113 0.36 9.94 15.03
C ASN A 113 1.10 8.71 14.47
N LEU A 114 0.61 7.50 14.73
CA LEU A 114 1.16 6.25 14.20
C LEU A 114 1.01 6.20 12.67
N VAL A 115 -0.18 6.51 12.15
CA VAL A 115 -0.42 6.58 10.70
C VAL A 115 0.42 7.68 10.05
N ALA A 116 0.52 8.88 10.68
CA ALA A 116 1.34 9.98 10.18
C ALA A 116 2.84 9.62 10.13
N GLY A 117 3.32 8.90 11.15
CA GLY A 117 4.69 8.36 11.17
C GLY A 117 4.95 7.29 10.10
N THR A 118 3.89 6.70 9.54
CA THR A 118 3.98 5.62 8.55
C THR A 118 3.86 6.13 7.12
N VAL A 119 2.83 6.91 6.80
CA VAL A 119 2.53 7.37 5.42
C VAL A 119 2.72 8.87 5.22
N GLY A 120 3.02 9.61 6.27
CA GLY A 120 3.18 11.07 6.27
C GLY A 120 1.91 11.80 6.72
N GLU A 121 2.08 13.00 7.31
CA GLU A 121 1.00 13.78 7.93
C GLU A 121 -0.15 14.11 6.97
N GLY A 122 0.19 14.49 5.72
CA GLY A 122 -0.80 14.85 4.72
C GLY A 122 -1.75 13.71 4.36
N LEU A 123 -1.21 12.51 4.19
CA LEU A 123 -2.01 11.32 3.88
C LEU A 123 -2.72 10.78 5.12
N ALA A 124 -2.11 10.85 6.30
CA ALA A 124 -2.76 10.50 7.55
C ALA A 124 -4.02 11.35 7.79
N THR A 125 -3.94 12.67 7.57
CA THR A 125 -5.09 13.56 7.69
C THR A 125 -6.23 13.17 6.75
N LYS A 126 -5.91 12.90 5.49
CA LYS A 126 -6.90 12.46 4.49
C LYS A 126 -7.54 11.12 4.88
N PHE A 127 -6.71 10.16 5.25
CA PHE A 127 -7.15 8.82 5.64
C PHE A 127 -8.05 8.84 6.87
N MET A 128 -7.66 9.54 7.94
CA MET A 128 -8.47 9.65 9.16
C MET A 128 -9.78 10.41 8.92
N ALA A 129 -9.77 11.43 8.06
CA ALA A 129 -11.01 12.11 7.65
C ALA A 129 -11.95 11.16 6.88
N HIS A 130 -11.41 10.36 5.96
CA HIS A 130 -12.17 9.34 5.23
C HIS A 130 -12.77 8.31 6.19
N ARG A 131 -11.98 7.75 7.10
CA ARG A 131 -12.42 6.78 8.12
C ARG A 131 -13.54 7.31 8.99
N LYS A 132 -13.43 8.58 9.42
CA LYS A 132 -14.48 9.27 10.19
C LYS A 132 -15.81 9.42 9.43
N ILE A 133 -15.76 9.54 8.12
CA ILE A 133 -16.96 9.60 7.29
C ILE A 133 -17.49 8.18 7.05
N ALA A 134 -16.62 7.23 6.75
CA ALA A 134 -16.98 5.83 6.56
C ALA A 134 -17.65 5.22 7.78
N SER A 135 -17.20 5.55 9.01
CA SER A 135 -17.81 5.07 10.27
C SER A 135 -19.25 5.54 10.50
N LYS A 136 -19.74 6.52 9.74
CA LYS A 136 -21.14 6.97 9.77
C LYS A 136 -22.04 6.19 8.80
N MET A 137 -21.48 5.32 7.99
CA MET A 137 -22.23 4.48 7.09
C MET A 137 -22.93 3.35 7.88
N PRO A 138 -24.09 2.89 7.42
CA PRO A 138 -24.77 1.76 8.04
C PRO A 138 -23.94 0.47 7.89
N ASN A 139 -24.20 -0.48 8.79
CA ASN A 139 -23.56 -1.79 8.74
C ASN A 139 -23.87 -2.47 7.39
N PRO A 140 -22.86 -3.01 6.69
CA PRO A 140 -23.04 -3.76 5.44
C PRO A 140 -24.12 -4.84 5.52
N SER A 141 -24.13 -5.66 6.57
CA SER A 141 -25.13 -6.73 6.80
C SER A 141 -26.55 -6.20 6.87
N ASP A 142 -26.78 -5.00 7.40
CA ASP A 142 -28.13 -4.39 7.46
C ASP A 142 -28.64 -3.95 6.09
N ILE A 143 -27.72 -3.57 5.19
CA ILE A 143 -28.06 -3.26 3.80
C ILE A 143 -28.34 -4.56 3.03
N LEU A 144 -27.45 -5.55 3.14
CA LEU A 144 -27.60 -6.83 2.45
C LEU A 144 -28.87 -7.58 2.89
N SER A 145 -29.25 -7.45 4.15
CA SER A 145 -30.51 -8.04 4.69
C SER A 145 -31.76 -7.22 4.34
N GLY A 146 -31.63 -6.06 3.70
CA GLY A 146 -32.74 -5.17 3.33
C GLY A 146 -33.35 -4.37 4.48
N LYS A 147 -32.71 -4.33 5.66
CA LYS A 147 -33.16 -3.49 6.80
C LYS A 147 -32.94 -2.01 6.55
N VAL A 148 -31.88 -1.68 5.81
CA VAL A 148 -31.55 -0.31 5.39
C VAL A 148 -31.70 -0.23 3.87
N THR A 149 -32.65 0.57 3.41
CA THR A 149 -32.96 0.75 1.98
C THR A 149 -32.55 2.11 1.43
N GLU A 150 -32.20 3.05 2.30
CA GLU A 150 -31.79 4.41 1.93
C GLU A 150 -30.50 4.81 2.64
N LEU A 151 -29.56 5.39 1.90
CA LEU A 151 -28.34 5.95 2.46
C LEU A 151 -28.48 7.45 2.70
N LYS A 152 -28.28 7.89 3.95
CA LYS A 152 -28.31 9.31 4.32
C LYS A 152 -26.99 10.03 3.98
N VAL A 153 -25.88 9.32 3.97
CA VAL A 153 -24.56 9.85 3.62
C VAL A 153 -24.33 9.71 2.12
N LYS A 154 -24.01 10.82 1.46
CA LYS A 154 -23.79 10.87 0.00
C LYS A 154 -22.33 11.11 -0.37
N GLU A 155 -21.43 10.99 0.60
CA GLU A 155 -19.99 11.15 0.37
C GLU A 155 -19.47 9.99 -0.50
N ILE A 156 -18.92 10.32 -1.66
CA ILE A 156 -18.47 9.31 -2.62
C ILE A 156 -17.38 8.42 -2.02
N SER A 157 -16.46 9.00 -1.25
CA SER A 157 -15.37 8.26 -0.60
C SER A 157 -15.90 7.20 0.38
N ALA A 158 -16.93 7.53 1.18
CA ALA A 158 -17.54 6.59 2.11
C ALA A 158 -18.33 5.48 1.39
N MET A 159 -18.90 5.78 0.22
CA MET A 159 -19.57 4.77 -0.59
C MET A 159 -18.59 3.73 -1.14
N TYR A 160 -17.33 4.12 -1.45
CA TYR A 160 -16.28 3.16 -1.80
C TYR A 160 -15.98 2.22 -0.63
N SER A 161 -15.78 2.74 0.59
CA SER A 161 -15.58 1.90 1.78
C SER A 161 -16.76 0.96 2.01
N LEU A 162 -17.98 1.47 1.99
CA LEU A 162 -19.18 0.64 2.17
C LEU A 162 -19.27 -0.49 1.14
N THR A 163 -18.97 -0.18 -0.15
CA THR A 163 -19.00 -1.21 -1.20
C THR A 163 -17.93 -2.27 -0.95
N ILE A 164 -16.74 -1.88 -0.53
CA ILE A 164 -15.68 -2.82 -0.17
C ILE A 164 -16.11 -3.68 1.02
N SER A 165 -16.59 -3.08 2.12
CA SER A 165 -17.06 -3.82 3.30
C SER A 165 -18.16 -4.83 2.94
N MET A 166 -19.10 -4.47 2.05
CA MET A 166 -20.14 -5.39 1.55
C MET A 166 -19.57 -6.59 0.77
N CYS A 167 -18.36 -6.48 0.22
CA CYS A 167 -17.70 -7.58 -0.49
C CYS A 167 -16.95 -8.53 0.47
N TYR A 168 -16.72 -8.12 1.72
CA TYR A 168 -16.07 -8.92 2.75
C TYR A 168 -17.07 -9.73 3.63
N GLU A 169 -18.37 -9.39 3.58
CA GLU A 169 -19.46 -10.13 4.22
C GLU A 169 -19.86 -11.38 3.42
#